data_f021246f016fbca47cdd9cd906c9bca0
#
_entry.id   f021246f016fbca47cdd9cd906c9bca0
#
_cell.length_a   1.000
_cell.length_b   1.000
_cell.length_c   1.000
_cell.angle_alpha   90.00
_cell.angle_beta   90.00
_cell.angle_gamma   90.00
#
_symmetry.space_group_name_H-M   'P 1'
#
loop_
_entity.id
_entity.type
_entity.pdbx_description
1 polymer ?
#
loop_
_entity_poly.entity_id
_entity_poly.type
_entity_poly.pdbx_seq_one_letter_code
_entity_poly.pdbx_strand_id
1 'polypeptide(L)'
;MAQPVLFLIDDDPGVVAALQDDLSRRFGRDFEVLGTSSASAGLATLHRLVAQQQPVALLIVSHTMREMPGVDFLARAHELHPLAKRVLLVDRDYSARSPLVEAMVLGQADYHITKPWLLEQDLYRQVSQFLAEWAKDQETGFDLFYLVGRLQDRGTTTLRELLTRFYVPFHFHDADSEPGRRLLARHGVAGARLPVLIRHDGYTVAEPTTAEIIAAVGGTTRSDLDECDVVIVGAGPAGLTAAVYAASEGLQTVVLEETVSGGQAGNSPMIRNYPGFPHGVSGHELTRKACEQAWMFGAHMVFAQRAVGVGCRGAERIVHLADGQQVSAGAVIVAPGIAWRRLGVPRLEALVGSGVFYGAAGAEVRAMAGQDVFVVGAGNSAGQSALHLARQARQVTMLVRGGSLARSMSDYLIREIEATGNISVRLHTEVTGGHGQGRLEALTVCDKRHGQSTDVPASALFVLIGGQPRTQWLPAAVQLDDGYIRTGRDVLRGGTELRGGAELRGGAGLRRWPLDRPPLPLETSVPGIFAVGDARYLSIKRVASAVGDGATAVRLVQEYLANASAAA
;
A
#
# COMPACT_ATOMS: atom_id res chain seq x y z
N MET A 1 23.12 26.74 -4.22
CA MET A 1 22.68 26.61 -2.81
C MET A 1 23.62 25.64 -2.12
N ALA A 2 23.93 25.83 -0.84
CA ALA A 2 24.72 24.86 -0.08
C ALA A 2 23.98 23.50 -0.03
N GLN A 3 24.72 22.39 -0.07
CA GLN A 3 24.12 21.06 0.07
C GLN A 3 23.43 20.93 1.43
N PRO A 4 22.20 20.37 1.50
CA PRO A 4 21.58 20.09 2.79
C PRO A 4 22.37 19.03 3.56
N VAL A 5 22.26 19.06 4.88
CA VAL A 5 23.07 18.22 5.78
C VAL A 5 22.27 17.03 6.31
N LEU A 6 22.90 15.84 6.31
CA LEU A 6 22.53 14.69 7.13
C LEU A 6 23.46 14.70 8.35
N PHE A 7 22.93 14.85 9.54
CA PHE A 7 23.73 15.01 10.76
C PHE A 7 23.62 13.77 11.65
N LEU A 8 24.78 13.22 12.06
CA LEU A 8 24.89 11.96 12.77
C LEU A 8 25.59 12.18 14.12
N ILE A 9 25.11 11.52 15.17
CA ILE A 9 25.77 11.54 16.46
C ILE A 9 25.62 10.20 17.21
N ASP A 10 26.74 9.66 17.67
CA ASP A 10 26.83 8.49 18.54
C ASP A 10 28.14 8.59 19.34
N ASP A 11 28.16 8.19 20.62
CA ASP A 11 29.36 8.19 21.46
C ASP A 11 30.46 7.25 20.96
N ASP A 12 30.12 6.28 20.11
CA ASP A 12 31.06 5.39 19.44
C ASP A 12 31.50 5.99 18.09
N PRO A 13 32.77 6.43 17.96
CA PRO A 13 33.28 6.95 16.70
C PRO A 13 33.22 5.92 15.54
N GLY A 14 33.25 4.62 15.85
CA GLY A 14 33.13 3.55 14.86
C GLY A 14 31.73 3.50 14.25
N VAL A 15 30.70 3.68 15.07
CA VAL A 15 29.30 3.79 14.62
C VAL A 15 29.10 5.03 13.77
N VAL A 16 29.65 6.17 14.18
CA VAL A 16 29.59 7.42 13.40
C VAL A 16 30.25 7.23 12.03
N ALA A 17 31.46 6.65 12.00
CA ALA A 17 32.19 6.43 10.75
C ALA A 17 31.43 5.48 9.81
N ALA A 18 30.88 4.37 10.33
CA ALA A 18 30.10 3.42 9.55
C ALA A 18 28.85 4.07 8.93
N LEU A 19 28.09 4.84 9.73
CA LEU A 19 26.91 5.58 9.24
C LEU A 19 27.29 6.63 8.20
N GLN A 20 28.41 7.38 8.43
CA GLN A 20 28.89 8.35 7.46
C GLN A 20 29.24 7.70 6.12
N ASP A 21 29.96 6.58 6.14
CA ASP A 21 30.33 5.85 4.93
C ASP A 21 29.10 5.33 4.19
N ASP A 22 28.17 4.71 4.93
CA ASP A 22 26.95 4.16 4.36
C ASP A 22 26.09 5.25 3.74
N LEU A 23 25.81 6.33 4.46
CA LEU A 23 24.98 7.41 3.95
C LEU A 23 25.67 8.22 2.85
N SER A 24 26.99 8.44 2.94
CA SER A 24 27.75 9.15 1.91
C SER A 24 27.79 8.36 0.60
N ARG A 25 27.87 7.03 0.67
CA ARG A 25 27.84 6.15 -0.51
C ARG A 25 26.58 6.33 -1.32
N ARG A 26 25.43 6.53 -0.66
CA ARG A 26 24.14 6.64 -1.34
C ARG A 26 23.67 8.07 -1.55
N PHE A 27 23.86 8.93 -0.56
CA PHE A 27 23.28 10.28 -0.54
C PHE A 27 24.31 11.41 -0.66
N GLY A 28 25.61 11.11 -0.56
CA GLY A 28 26.69 12.11 -0.55
C GLY A 28 26.82 12.96 -1.80
N ARG A 29 26.11 12.60 -2.88
CA ARG A 29 26.01 13.42 -4.09
C ARG A 29 25.10 14.64 -3.90
N ASP A 30 24.03 14.46 -3.13
CA ASP A 30 22.94 15.44 -2.97
C ASP A 30 22.96 16.09 -1.59
N PHE A 31 23.57 15.42 -0.59
CA PHE A 31 23.63 15.83 0.81
C PHE A 31 25.05 15.76 1.36
N GLU A 32 25.41 16.72 2.21
CA GLU A 32 26.63 16.66 3.02
C GLU A 32 26.37 15.80 4.27
N VAL A 33 27.22 14.79 4.53
CA VAL A 33 27.05 13.89 5.68
C VAL A 33 28.06 14.27 6.75
N LEU A 34 27.57 14.82 7.87
CA LEU A 34 28.38 15.26 9.00
C LEU A 34 28.12 14.37 10.22
N GLY A 35 29.17 13.94 10.88
CA GLY A 35 29.08 13.13 12.08
C GLY A 35 29.98 13.64 13.21
N THR A 36 29.57 13.40 14.46
CA THR A 36 30.36 13.70 15.67
C THR A 36 30.08 12.68 16.76
N SER A 37 31.05 12.49 17.66
CA SER A 37 30.88 11.62 18.84
C SER A 37 30.65 12.39 20.15
N SER A 38 30.38 13.71 20.09
CA SER A 38 30.12 14.56 21.27
C SER A 38 28.84 15.37 21.05
N ALA A 39 27.96 15.35 22.04
CA ALA A 39 26.71 16.10 22.00
C ALA A 39 26.94 17.60 22.00
N SER A 40 27.91 18.08 22.81
CA SER A 40 28.27 19.49 22.87
C SER A 40 28.85 20.00 21.55
N ALA A 41 29.76 19.23 20.92
CA ALA A 41 30.29 19.55 19.59
C ALA A 41 29.19 19.50 18.51
N GLY A 42 28.23 18.55 18.64
CA GLY A 42 27.07 18.43 17.77
C GLY A 42 26.19 19.68 17.78
N LEU A 43 25.79 20.14 18.98
CA LEU A 43 24.99 21.36 19.11
C LEU A 43 25.74 22.60 18.57
N ALA A 44 27.04 22.72 18.84
CA ALA A 44 27.87 23.80 18.31
C ALA A 44 27.89 23.79 16.76
N THR A 45 27.95 22.59 16.16
CA THR A 45 27.88 22.43 14.70
C THR A 45 26.51 22.83 14.16
N LEU A 46 25.40 22.40 14.78
CA LEU A 46 24.04 22.78 14.39
C LEU A 46 23.84 24.31 14.47
N HIS A 47 24.32 24.98 15.52
CA HIS A 47 24.30 26.45 15.61
C HIS A 47 25.07 27.12 14.46
N ARG A 48 26.23 26.57 14.08
CA ARG A 48 27.03 27.09 12.96
C ARG A 48 26.26 26.93 11.63
N LEU A 49 25.58 25.78 11.41
CA LEU A 49 24.78 25.53 10.21
C LEU A 49 23.61 26.53 10.09
N VAL A 50 22.95 26.88 11.22
CA VAL A 50 21.95 27.97 11.24
C VAL A 50 22.57 29.30 10.80
N ALA A 51 23.73 29.67 11.36
CA ALA A 51 24.41 30.92 11.00
C ALA A 51 24.84 30.95 9.51
N GLN A 52 25.14 29.80 8.92
CA GLN A 52 25.49 29.63 7.51
C GLN A 52 24.27 29.49 6.59
N GLN A 53 23.06 29.48 7.13
CA GLN A 53 21.82 29.20 6.40
C GLN A 53 21.87 27.86 5.64
N GLN A 54 22.61 26.88 6.15
CA GLN A 54 22.70 25.54 5.58
C GLN A 54 21.63 24.66 6.21
N PRO A 55 20.66 24.14 5.45
CA PRO A 55 19.56 23.38 6.02
C PRO A 55 20.03 22.00 6.45
N VAL A 56 19.49 21.51 7.58
CA VAL A 56 19.63 20.13 8.02
C VAL A 56 18.36 19.37 7.63
N ALA A 57 18.54 18.30 6.84
CA ALA A 57 17.42 17.48 6.35
C ALA A 57 17.08 16.34 7.32
N LEU A 58 18.10 15.76 7.97
CA LEU A 58 17.95 14.59 8.82
C LEU A 58 18.93 14.66 9.99
N LEU A 59 18.45 14.25 11.16
CA LEU A 59 19.22 14.04 12.39
C LEU A 59 19.12 12.55 12.75
N ILE A 60 20.24 11.84 12.83
CA ILE A 60 20.33 10.48 13.38
C ILE A 60 21.14 10.53 14.66
N VAL A 61 20.50 10.23 15.78
CA VAL A 61 21.06 10.47 17.13
C VAL A 61 20.98 9.19 17.95
N SER A 62 22.08 8.77 18.54
CA SER A 62 22.09 7.64 19.47
C SER A 62 21.18 7.93 20.67
N HIS A 63 20.33 6.96 21.02
CA HIS A 63 19.43 7.11 22.17
C HIS A 63 20.21 7.28 23.48
N THR A 64 21.26 6.46 23.65
CA THR A 64 22.13 6.49 24.83
C THR A 64 23.42 7.21 24.50
N MET A 65 23.61 8.40 25.04
CA MET A 65 24.83 9.17 24.94
C MET A 65 25.29 9.61 26.36
N ARG A 66 26.60 9.74 26.54
CA ARG A 66 27.20 10.05 27.85
C ARG A 66 26.91 11.47 28.34
N GLU A 67 26.99 12.46 27.44
CA GLU A 67 26.82 13.88 27.77
C GLU A 67 25.35 14.25 28.02
N MET A 68 24.42 13.70 27.26
CA MET A 68 22.96 13.88 27.40
C MET A 68 22.18 12.77 26.66
N PRO A 69 20.96 12.46 27.11
CA PRO A 69 20.09 11.54 26.36
C PRO A 69 19.83 12.01 24.93
N GLY A 70 19.76 11.07 23.97
CA GLY A 70 19.52 11.39 22.56
C GLY A 70 18.21 12.14 22.31
N VAL A 71 17.19 11.87 23.12
CA VAL A 71 15.90 12.57 23.07
C VAL A 71 16.04 14.04 23.42
N ASP A 72 16.83 14.36 24.46
CA ASP A 72 17.09 15.75 24.89
C ASP A 72 17.91 16.49 23.82
N PHE A 73 18.86 15.79 23.18
CA PHE A 73 19.60 16.35 22.05
C PHE A 73 18.67 16.69 20.89
N LEU A 74 17.78 15.75 20.50
CA LEU A 74 16.81 15.97 19.42
C LEU A 74 15.87 17.14 19.72
N ALA A 75 15.44 17.30 20.97
CA ALA A 75 14.60 18.43 21.36
C ALA A 75 15.31 19.78 21.11
N ARG A 76 16.57 19.91 21.56
CA ARG A 76 17.39 21.13 21.32
C ARG A 76 17.71 21.33 19.85
N ALA A 77 18.02 20.26 19.13
CA ALA A 77 18.30 20.32 17.70
C ALA A 77 17.06 20.75 16.90
N HIS A 78 15.85 20.35 17.33
CA HIS A 78 14.59 20.75 16.71
C HIS A 78 14.31 22.26 16.85
N GLU A 79 14.69 22.87 17.96
CA GLU A 79 14.59 24.33 18.11
C GLU A 79 15.45 25.07 17.08
N LEU A 80 16.59 24.50 16.69
CA LEU A 80 17.53 25.07 15.72
C LEU A 80 17.13 24.76 14.26
N HIS A 81 16.65 23.54 14.02
CA HIS A 81 16.31 23.01 12.71
C HIS A 81 14.93 22.32 12.74
N PRO A 82 13.82 23.09 12.83
CA PRO A 82 12.48 22.54 13.06
C PRO A 82 11.95 21.66 11.95
N LEU A 83 12.54 21.74 10.76
CA LEU A 83 12.13 20.96 9.59
C LEU A 83 12.96 19.69 9.38
N ALA A 84 14.05 19.51 10.15
CA ALA A 84 14.85 18.31 10.10
C ALA A 84 14.08 17.10 10.62
N LYS A 85 14.13 15.99 9.88
CA LYS A 85 13.60 14.71 10.36
C LYS A 85 14.48 14.15 11.46
N ARG A 86 13.88 13.50 12.48
CA ARG A 86 14.56 13.10 13.72
C ARG A 86 14.50 11.59 13.90
N VAL A 87 15.65 10.94 13.93
CA VAL A 87 15.77 9.48 14.05
C VAL A 87 16.61 9.14 15.28
N LEU A 88 16.11 8.24 16.12
CA LEU A 88 16.86 7.65 17.21
C LEU A 88 17.57 6.37 16.75
N LEU A 89 18.84 6.24 17.08
CA LEU A 89 19.61 5.02 16.89
C LEU A 89 19.64 4.26 18.21
N VAL A 90 19.14 3.02 18.21
CA VAL A 90 18.95 2.21 19.42
C VAL A 90 19.68 0.88 19.34
N ASP A 91 20.15 0.34 20.45
CA ASP A 91 20.77 -0.98 20.51
C ASP A 91 19.72 -2.10 20.47
N ARG A 92 20.05 -3.24 19.84
CA ARG A 92 19.14 -4.38 19.70
C ARG A 92 18.65 -4.95 21.04
N ASP A 93 19.50 -4.92 22.04
CA ASP A 93 19.20 -5.40 23.41
C ASP A 93 18.41 -4.39 24.25
N TYR A 94 18.01 -3.27 23.64
CA TYR A 94 17.21 -2.26 24.31
C TYR A 94 15.80 -2.81 24.58
N SER A 95 15.69 -3.56 25.68
CA SER A 95 14.46 -4.23 26.12
C SER A 95 13.40 -3.27 26.67
N ALA A 96 13.76 -2.01 26.93
CA ALA A 96 12.83 -0.99 27.38
C ALA A 96 12.09 -0.37 26.20
N ARG A 97 11.15 -1.11 25.60
CA ARG A 97 10.23 -0.61 24.56
C ARG A 97 9.47 0.64 25.01
N SER A 98 9.29 0.85 26.32
CA SER A 98 8.50 1.95 26.88
C SER A 98 9.08 3.34 26.58
N PRO A 99 10.35 3.68 26.84
CA PRO A 99 10.86 5.04 26.59
C PRO A 99 10.96 5.39 25.11
N LEU A 100 11.22 4.39 24.24
CA LEU A 100 11.27 4.61 22.80
C LEU A 100 9.89 4.92 22.23
N VAL A 101 8.90 4.11 22.62
CA VAL A 101 7.49 4.33 22.26
C VAL A 101 7.01 5.68 22.80
N GLU A 102 7.39 6.02 24.02
CA GLU A 102 7.09 7.32 24.64
C GLU A 102 7.67 8.48 23.84
N ALA A 103 8.95 8.42 23.46
CA ALA A 103 9.61 9.45 22.65
C ALA A 103 8.91 9.67 21.30
N MET A 104 8.43 8.60 20.68
CA MET A 104 7.70 8.67 19.41
C MET A 104 6.25 9.17 19.61
N VAL A 105 5.56 8.70 20.63
CA VAL A 105 4.19 9.12 20.95
C VAL A 105 4.16 10.61 21.35
N LEU A 106 5.18 11.09 22.05
CA LEU A 106 5.33 12.50 22.43
C LEU A 106 5.87 13.38 21.28
N GLY A 107 6.10 12.80 20.09
CA GLY A 107 6.62 13.54 18.95
C GLY A 107 8.04 14.06 19.11
N GLN A 108 8.85 13.44 19.96
CA GLN A 108 10.25 13.82 20.19
C GLN A 108 11.19 13.23 19.15
N ALA A 109 10.82 12.11 18.53
CA ALA A 109 11.48 11.49 17.40
C ALA A 109 10.44 11.07 16.34
N ASP A 110 10.84 11.08 15.09
CA ASP A 110 9.98 10.68 13.96
C ASP A 110 10.13 9.19 13.63
N TYR A 111 11.28 8.59 13.99
CA TYR A 111 11.57 7.16 13.77
C TYR A 111 12.72 6.67 14.65
N HIS A 112 12.96 5.34 14.62
CA HIS A 112 14.15 4.73 15.22
C HIS A 112 14.78 3.71 14.26
N ILE A 113 16.11 3.55 14.37
CA ILE A 113 16.90 2.53 13.66
C ILE A 113 17.63 1.70 14.71
N THR A 114 17.62 0.37 14.56
CA THR A 114 18.27 -0.53 15.51
C THR A 114 19.69 -0.85 15.07
N LYS A 115 20.65 -0.80 16.01
CA LYS A 115 22.04 -1.24 15.80
C LYS A 115 22.18 -2.76 16.04
N PRO A 116 22.87 -3.52 15.19
CA PRO A 116 23.32 -3.15 13.86
C PRO A 116 22.15 -3.07 12.87
N TRP A 117 22.22 -2.16 11.91
CA TRP A 117 21.20 -1.94 10.88
C TRP A 117 21.47 -2.77 9.63
N LEU A 118 20.41 -3.13 8.91
CA LEU A 118 20.46 -3.65 7.54
C LEU A 118 20.41 -2.47 6.56
N LEU A 119 21.41 -2.35 5.69
CA LEU A 119 21.61 -1.18 4.82
C LEU A 119 20.37 -0.81 4.01
N GLU A 120 19.82 -1.77 3.25
CA GLU A 120 18.69 -1.48 2.36
C GLU A 120 17.36 -1.38 3.11
N GLN A 121 17.13 -2.22 4.12
CA GLN A 121 15.84 -2.34 4.80
C GLN A 121 15.65 -1.29 5.91
N ASP A 122 16.66 -1.13 6.78
CA ASP A 122 16.54 -0.30 7.97
C ASP A 122 17.03 1.13 7.71
N LEU A 123 18.15 1.29 6.98
CA LEU A 123 18.78 2.58 6.80
C LEU A 123 18.31 3.30 5.53
N TYR A 124 18.61 2.75 4.37
CA TYR A 124 18.42 3.46 3.10
C TYR A 124 16.96 3.73 2.77
N ARG A 125 16.08 2.77 3.04
CA ARG A 125 14.64 2.94 2.80
C ARG A 125 14.06 4.08 3.63
N GLN A 126 14.34 4.09 4.94
CA GLN A 126 13.80 5.09 5.84
C GLN A 126 14.38 6.48 5.56
N VAL A 127 15.70 6.55 5.39
CA VAL A 127 16.37 7.80 5.05
C VAL A 127 15.85 8.35 3.72
N SER A 128 15.69 7.51 2.68
CA SER A 128 15.14 7.94 1.39
C SER A 128 13.75 8.55 1.53
N GLN A 129 12.89 7.93 2.34
CA GLN A 129 11.54 8.43 2.59
C GLN A 129 11.58 9.79 3.30
N PHE A 130 12.37 9.93 4.37
CA PHE A 130 12.48 11.19 5.11
C PHE A 130 13.05 12.31 4.26
N LEU A 131 14.04 12.03 3.43
CA LEU A 131 14.63 13.01 2.53
C LEU A 131 13.63 13.46 1.45
N ALA A 132 12.82 12.54 0.95
CA ALA A 132 11.77 12.86 -0.01
C ALA A 132 10.65 13.71 0.61
N GLU A 133 10.22 13.41 1.84
CA GLU A 133 9.26 14.23 2.58
C GLU A 133 9.82 15.61 2.88
N TRP A 134 11.06 15.68 3.41
CA TRP A 134 11.74 16.93 3.69
C TRP A 134 11.90 17.79 2.45
N ALA A 135 12.32 17.19 1.32
CA ALA A 135 12.52 17.91 0.06
C ALA A 135 11.22 18.48 -0.50
N LYS A 136 10.11 17.77 -0.34
CA LYS A 136 8.77 18.24 -0.73
C LYS A 136 8.36 19.48 0.08
N ASP A 137 8.62 19.46 1.40
CA ASP A 137 8.30 20.57 2.30
C ASP A 137 9.16 21.80 2.03
N GLN A 138 10.36 21.62 1.45
CA GLN A 138 11.34 22.68 1.12
C GLN A 138 11.34 23.11 -0.35
N GLU A 139 10.51 22.50 -1.22
CA GLU A 139 10.50 22.72 -2.67
C GLU A 139 11.90 22.61 -3.31
N THR A 140 12.77 21.73 -2.80
CA THR A 140 14.19 21.64 -3.20
C THR A 140 14.42 20.97 -4.54
N GLY A 141 13.40 20.35 -5.14
CA GLY A 141 13.52 19.63 -6.42
C GLY A 141 14.34 18.32 -6.34
N PHE A 142 14.57 17.78 -5.16
CA PHE A 142 15.18 16.46 -4.99
C PHE A 142 14.17 15.37 -5.33
N ASP A 143 14.48 14.57 -6.35
CA ASP A 143 13.71 13.41 -6.76
C ASP A 143 14.50 12.14 -6.51
N LEU A 144 13.92 11.21 -5.77
CA LEU A 144 14.56 9.93 -5.46
C LEU A 144 14.74 9.06 -6.71
N PHE A 145 13.80 9.16 -7.66
CA PHE A 145 13.81 8.42 -8.91
C PHE A 145 13.42 9.29 -10.11
N TYR A 146 14.04 9.00 -11.23
CA TYR A 146 13.61 9.43 -12.55
C TYR A 146 13.05 8.24 -13.31
N LEU A 147 11.87 8.39 -13.85
CA LEU A 147 11.23 7.42 -14.71
C LEU A 147 11.25 7.95 -16.14
N VAL A 148 11.93 7.23 -17.04
CA VAL A 148 11.95 7.56 -18.46
C VAL A 148 11.17 6.51 -19.24
N GLY A 149 10.13 6.94 -19.97
CA GLY A 149 9.26 6.04 -20.72
C GLY A 149 8.31 6.81 -21.63
N ARG A 150 7.45 6.10 -22.37
CA ARG A 150 6.40 6.71 -23.18
C ARG A 150 5.10 6.77 -22.40
N LEU A 151 4.42 7.91 -22.43
CA LEU A 151 3.26 8.18 -21.58
C LEU A 151 2.12 7.18 -21.77
N GLN A 152 1.96 6.63 -22.97
CA GLN A 152 0.89 5.71 -23.34
C GLN A 152 1.33 4.23 -23.38
N ASP A 153 2.59 3.94 -23.02
CA ASP A 153 3.10 2.60 -22.95
C ASP A 153 2.62 1.88 -21.68
N ARG A 154 2.20 0.62 -21.83
CA ARG A 154 1.67 -0.19 -20.72
C ARG A 154 2.70 -0.38 -19.60
N GLY A 155 3.97 -0.65 -19.95
CA GLY A 155 5.04 -0.83 -18.97
C GLY A 155 5.28 0.45 -18.17
N THR A 156 5.32 1.60 -18.85
CA THR A 156 5.45 2.92 -18.24
C THR A 156 4.28 3.24 -17.30
N THR A 157 3.04 2.96 -17.72
CA THR A 157 1.85 3.17 -16.89
C THR A 157 1.90 2.30 -15.64
N THR A 158 2.18 1.00 -15.80
CA THR A 158 2.30 0.06 -14.66
C THR A 158 3.38 0.49 -13.68
N LEU A 159 4.55 0.93 -14.17
CA LEU A 159 5.64 1.38 -13.32
C LEU A 159 5.30 2.67 -12.56
N ARG A 160 4.63 3.62 -13.21
CA ARG A 160 4.13 4.84 -12.55
C ARG A 160 3.14 4.52 -11.42
N GLU A 161 2.20 3.61 -11.68
CA GLU A 161 1.27 3.14 -10.66
C GLU A 161 1.99 2.50 -9.47
N LEU A 162 2.95 1.60 -9.74
CA LEU A 162 3.72 0.93 -8.70
C LEU A 162 4.51 1.94 -7.85
N LEU A 163 5.29 2.83 -8.46
CA LEU A 163 6.06 3.86 -7.76
C LEU A 163 5.14 4.77 -6.92
N THR A 164 4.00 5.18 -7.49
CA THR A 164 3.00 5.95 -6.76
C THR A 164 2.46 5.18 -5.55
N ARG A 165 2.15 3.90 -5.71
CA ARG A 165 1.63 3.04 -4.62
C ARG A 165 2.68 2.70 -3.57
N PHE A 166 3.97 2.65 -3.94
CA PHE A 166 5.08 2.52 -3.00
C PHE A 166 5.45 3.83 -2.29
N TYR A 167 4.73 4.93 -2.60
CA TYR A 167 5.00 6.27 -2.02
C TYR A 167 6.38 6.82 -2.40
N VAL A 168 6.92 6.33 -3.50
CA VAL A 168 8.24 6.71 -3.98
C VAL A 168 8.12 7.98 -4.82
N PRO A 169 8.73 9.09 -4.42
CA PRO A 169 8.79 10.28 -5.24
C PRO A 169 9.59 10.00 -6.52
N PHE A 170 9.03 10.36 -7.67
CA PHE A 170 9.72 10.23 -8.94
C PHE A 170 9.34 11.35 -9.89
N HIS A 171 10.28 11.75 -10.73
CA HIS A 171 10.04 12.64 -11.84
C HIS A 171 9.91 11.86 -13.15
N PHE A 172 8.81 12.07 -13.86
CA PHE A 172 8.59 11.43 -15.16
C PHE A 172 9.15 12.26 -16.29
N HIS A 173 9.93 11.63 -17.17
CA HIS A 173 10.39 12.21 -18.44
C HIS A 173 9.89 11.36 -19.61
N ASP A 174 9.27 12.02 -20.58
CA ASP A 174 8.96 11.34 -21.84
C ASP A 174 10.27 11.00 -22.57
N ALA A 175 10.42 9.73 -22.99
CA ALA A 175 11.64 9.22 -23.62
C ALA A 175 11.95 9.92 -24.95
N ASP A 176 10.92 10.44 -25.65
CA ASP A 176 11.06 11.13 -26.92
C ASP A 176 11.31 12.65 -26.73
N SER A 177 11.25 13.13 -25.49
CA SER A 177 11.61 14.50 -25.13
C SER A 177 13.13 14.72 -25.07
N GLU A 178 13.59 15.96 -25.23
CA GLU A 178 15.01 16.29 -25.09
C GLU A 178 15.55 16.00 -23.67
N PRO A 179 14.84 16.35 -22.56
CA PRO A 179 15.27 15.98 -21.22
C PRO A 179 15.37 14.47 -21.02
N GLY A 180 14.41 13.69 -21.53
CA GLY A 180 14.42 12.23 -21.43
C GLY A 180 15.61 11.60 -22.15
N ARG A 181 15.89 12.02 -23.40
CA ARG A 181 17.05 11.55 -24.16
C ARG A 181 18.38 11.90 -23.49
N ARG A 182 18.52 13.11 -22.95
CA ARG A 182 19.72 13.50 -22.19
C ARG A 182 19.92 12.66 -20.95
N LEU A 183 18.85 12.39 -20.24
CA LEU A 183 18.90 11.59 -19.02
C LEU A 183 19.35 10.15 -19.32
N LEU A 184 18.78 9.51 -20.34
CA LEU A 184 19.19 8.17 -20.80
C LEU A 184 20.66 8.15 -21.25
N ALA A 185 21.11 9.16 -22.03
CA ALA A 185 22.50 9.27 -22.48
C ALA A 185 23.48 9.47 -21.31
N ARG A 186 23.12 10.32 -20.35
CA ARG A 186 23.96 10.60 -19.17
C ARG A 186 24.22 9.35 -18.32
N HIS A 187 23.25 8.44 -18.26
CA HIS A 187 23.35 7.20 -17.50
C HIS A 187 23.78 5.99 -18.35
N GLY A 188 24.18 6.21 -19.62
CA GLY A 188 24.68 5.15 -20.49
C GLY A 188 23.62 4.14 -20.96
N VAL A 189 22.35 4.49 -20.90
CA VAL A 189 21.20 3.62 -21.22
C VAL A 189 20.36 4.12 -22.40
N ALA A 190 20.97 4.90 -23.30
CA ALA A 190 20.28 5.51 -24.46
C ALA A 190 19.62 4.50 -25.42
N GLY A 191 20.08 3.24 -25.45
CA GLY A 191 19.51 2.16 -26.27
C GLY A 191 18.72 1.12 -25.46
N ALA A 192 18.47 1.37 -24.18
CA ALA A 192 17.76 0.42 -23.34
C ALA A 192 16.29 0.31 -23.70
N ARG A 193 15.70 -0.85 -23.39
CA ARG A 193 14.24 -1.04 -23.49
C ARG A 193 13.53 -0.18 -22.44
N LEU A 194 12.42 0.42 -22.85
CA LEU A 194 11.60 1.27 -22.00
C LEU A 194 10.51 0.48 -21.29
N PRO A 195 10.06 0.94 -20.09
CA PRO A 195 10.55 2.09 -19.34
C PRO A 195 11.89 1.85 -18.63
N VAL A 196 12.62 2.92 -18.35
CA VAL A 196 13.85 2.90 -17.55
C VAL A 196 13.61 3.63 -16.23
N LEU A 197 13.92 2.97 -15.12
CA LEU A 197 13.95 3.56 -13.80
C LEU A 197 15.39 3.93 -13.45
N ILE A 198 15.62 5.18 -13.05
CA ILE A 198 16.93 5.72 -12.67
C ILE A 198 16.81 6.27 -11.27
N ARG A 199 17.59 5.76 -10.33
CA ARG A 199 17.67 6.27 -8.96
C ARG A 199 18.68 7.44 -8.90
N HIS A 200 18.50 8.36 -7.96
CA HIS A 200 19.34 9.56 -7.82
C HIS A 200 20.86 9.26 -7.72
N ASP A 201 21.23 8.10 -7.17
CA ASP A 201 22.62 7.64 -7.04
C ASP A 201 23.22 7.07 -8.34
N GLY A 202 22.41 6.98 -9.41
CA GLY A 202 22.83 6.49 -10.73
C GLY A 202 22.49 5.02 -10.99
N TYR A 203 21.91 4.28 -10.03
CA TYR A 203 21.39 2.95 -10.27
C TYR A 203 20.29 2.96 -11.33
N THR A 204 20.39 2.12 -12.34
CA THR A 204 19.46 2.09 -13.48
C THR A 204 18.94 0.68 -13.73
N VAL A 205 17.63 0.56 -14.01
CA VAL A 205 16.98 -0.68 -14.41
C VAL A 205 16.05 -0.42 -15.61
N ALA A 206 16.25 -1.18 -16.69
CA ALA A 206 15.39 -1.17 -17.86
C ALA A 206 14.31 -2.25 -17.76
N GLU A 207 13.06 -1.93 -18.12
CA GLU A 207 11.89 -2.83 -17.98
C GLU A 207 11.83 -3.50 -16.58
N PRO A 208 11.90 -2.72 -15.47
CA PRO A 208 12.04 -3.31 -14.14
C PRO A 208 10.87 -4.22 -13.77
N THR A 209 11.18 -5.37 -13.19
CA THR A 209 10.18 -6.23 -12.54
C THR A 209 9.70 -5.63 -11.23
N THR A 210 8.56 -6.08 -10.74
CA THR A 210 8.03 -5.62 -9.43
C THR A 210 9.03 -5.88 -8.29
N ALA A 211 9.74 -7.01 -8.32
CA ALA A 211 10.74 -7.34 -7.31
C ALA A 211 11.95 -6.38 -7.35
N GLU A 212 12.44 -6.03 -8.55
CA GLU A 212 13.53 -5.06 -8.71
C GLU A 212 13.13 -3.65 -8.28
N ILE A 213 11.86 -3.25 -8.52
CA ILE A 213 11.34 -1.97 -8.02
C ILE A 213 11.32 -1.98 -6.49
N ILE A 214 10.81 -3.06 -5.88
CA ILE A 214 10.78 -3.21 -4.43
C ILE A 214 12.19 -3.14 -3.85
N ALA A 215 13.14 -3.86 -4.43
CA ALA A 215 14.54 -3.81 -4.01
C ALA A 215 15.15 -2.41 -4.19
N ALA A 216 14.86 -1.73 -5.31
CA ALA A 216 15.36 -0.37 -5.56
C ALA A 216 14.87 0.65 -4.52
N VAL A 217 13.67 0.45 -3.95
CA VAL A 217 13.10 1.30 -2.88
C VAL A 217 13.41 0.78 -1.47
N GLY A 218 14.24 -0.26 -1.34
CA GLY A 218 14.64 -0.83 -0.04
C GLY A 218 13.57 -1.70 0.62
N GLY A 219 12.62 -2.21 -0.15
CA GLY A 219 11.60 -3.14 0.34
C GLY A 219 12.12 -4.57 0.41
N THR A 220 11.48 -5.41 1.23
CA THR A 220 11.81 -6.83 1.42
C THR A 220 10.89 -7.70 0.57
N THR A 221 11.48 -8.65 -0.15
CA THR A 221 10.75 -9.63 -0.97
C THR A 221 10.84 -11.06 -0.42
N ARG A 222 11.55 -11.27 0.70
CA ARG A 222 11.69 -12.55 1.39
C ARG A 222 11.50 -12.34 2.88
N SER A 223 10.91 -13.33 3.54
CA SER A 223 10.87 -13.35 5.01
C SER A 223 12.19 -13.90 5.54
N ASP A 224 12.80 -13.18 6.46
CA ASP A 224 13.95 -13.67 7.23
C ASP A 224 13.49 -14.44 8.49
N LEU A 225 12.17 -14.46 8.76
CA LEU A 225 11.55 -15.19 9.85
C LEU A 225 10.86 -16.44 9.29
N ASP A 226 11.35 -17.61 9.68
CA ASP A 226 10.72 -18.91 9.37
C ASP A 226 9.52 -19.19 10.29
N GLU A 227 9.52 -18.62 11.50
CA GLU A 227 8.48 -18.76 12.52
C GLU A 227 8.11 -17.39 13.11
N CYS A 228 6.81 -17.17 13.40
CA CYS A 228 6.30 -15.97 14.03
C CYS A 228 5.00 -16.25 14.81
N ASP A 229 4.50 -15.27 15.57
CA ASP A 229 3.23 -15.42 16.28
C ASP A 229 2.05 -15.35 15.32
N VAL A 230 2.10 -14.42 14.34
CA VAL A 230 1.02 -14.21 13.39
C VAL A 230 1.52 -13.88 11.99
N VAL A 231 0.98 -14.58 10.98
CA VAL A 231 1.09 -14.20 9.57
C VAL A 231 -0.18 -13.51 9.13
N ILE A 232 -0.04 -12.36 8.48
CA ILE A 232 -1.14 -11.60 7.88
C ILE A 232 -0.99 -11.67 6.36
N VAL A 233 -2.01 -12.17 5.65
CA VAL A 233 -2.00 -12.28 4.19
C VAL A 233 -2.84 -11.16 3.58
N GLY A 234 -2.16 -10.19 2.98
CA GLY A 234 -2.72 -9.00 2.36
C GLY A 234 -2.50 -7.73 3.18
N ALA A 235 -1.95 -6.68 2.54
CA ALA A 235 -1.65 -5.37 3.12
C ALA A 235 -2.65 -4.28 2.68
N GLY A 236 -3.95 -4.61 2.57
CA GLY A 236 -5.04 -3.64 2.49
C GLY A 236 -5.37 -3.07 3.88
N PRO A 237 -6.38 -2.18 4.01
CA PRO A 237 -6.73 -1.54 5.29
C PRO A 237 -6.93 -2.52 6.44
N ALA A 238 -7.58 -3.66 6.21
CA ALA A 238 -7.79 -4.68 7.24
C ALA A 238 -6.47 -5.32 7.70
N GLY A 239 -5.63 -5.75 6.74
CA GLY A 239 -4.34 -6.38 7.07
C GLY A 239 -3.33 -5.41 7.67
N LEU A 240 -3.26 -4.17 7.18
CA LEU A 240 -2.40 -3.13 7.75
C LEU A 240 -2.82 -2.78 9.18
N THR A 241 -4.13 -2.69 9.45
CA THR A 241 -4.60 -2.45 10.82
C THR A 241 -4.28 -3.64 11.73
N ALA A 242 -4.48 -4.87 11.25
CA ALA A 242 -4.08 -6.06 12.00
C ALA A 242 -2.57 -6.05 12.28
N ALA A 243 -1.74 -5.64 11.32
CA ALA A 243 -0.29 -5.52 11.48
C ALA A 243 0.10 -4.48 12.55
N VAL A 244 -0.52 -3.28 12.50
CA VAL A 244 -0.31 -2.22 13.49
C VAL A 244 -0.63 -2.74 14.89
N TYR A 245 -1.81 -3.33 15.09
CA TYR A 245 -2.23 -3.80 16.41
C TYR A 245 -1.37 -4.99 16.88
N ALA A 246 -1.15 -6.00 16.03
CA ALA A 246 -0.36 -7.17 16.41
C ALA A 246 1.07 -6.79 16.82
N ALA A 247 1.75 -5.98 16.03
CA ALA A 247 3.11 -5.55 16.33
C ALA A 247 3.16 -4.61 17.56
N SER A 248 2.21 -3.67 17.72
CA SER A 248 2.17 -2.78 18.87
C SER A 248 1.92 -3.52 20.20
N GLU A 249 1.23 -4.66 20.14
CA GLU A 249 0.99 -5.53 21.30
C GLU A 249 2.09 -6.59 21.48
N GLY A 250 3.17 -6.50 20.71
CA GLY A 250 4.39 -7.30 20.89
C GLY A 250 4.39 -8.66 20.21
N LEU A 251 3.42 -8.96 19.34
CA LEU A 251 3.43 -10.19 18.55
C LEU A 251 4.45 -10.07 17.41
N GLN A 252 5.27 -11.12 17.24
CA GLN A 252 6.09 -11.26 16.04
C GLN A 252 5.18 -11.40 14.82
N THR A 253 5.15 -10.36 13.98
CA THR A 253 4.16 -10.22 12.91
C THR A 253 4.83 -10.19 11.55
N VAL A 254 4.44 -11.11 10.67
CA VAL A 254 4.84 -11.11 9.25
C VAL A 254 3.62 -10.75 8.39
N VAL A 255 3.78 -9.79 7.49
CA VAL A 255 2.74 -9.37 6.54
C VAL A 255 3.18 -9.73 5.12
N LEU A 256 2.40 -10.54 4.43
CA LEU A 256 2.65 -10.98 3.07
C LEU A 256 1.76 -10.20 2.10
N GLU A 257 2.35 -9.53 1.11
CA GLU A 257 1.61 -8.76 0.11
C GLU A 257 2.08 -9.13 -1.30
N GLU A 258 1.13 -9.45 -2.17
CA GLU A 258 1.40 -9.87 -3.55
C GLU A 258 2.03 -8.76 -4.40
N THR A 259 1.65 -7.51 -4.14
CA THR A 259 2.12 -6.35 -4.90
C THR A 259 2.68 -5.28 -3.99
N VAL A 260 1.84 -4.32 -3.62
CA VAL A 260 2.18 -3.17 -2.76
C VAL A 260 1.08 -2.93 -1.73
N SER A 261 1.44 -2.30 -0.62
CA SER A 261 0.48 -1.95 0.43
C SER A 261 -0.67 -1.07 -0.07
N GLY A 262 -1.77 -1.08 0.69
CA GLY A 262 -2.94 -0.24 0.46
C GLY A 262 -4.14 -0.94 -0.16
N GLY A 263 -3.94 -2.07 -0.84
CA GLY A 263 -5.02 -2.82 -1.47
C GLY A 263 -5.90 -1.95 -2.38
N GLN A 264 -7.20 -2.21 -2.43
CA GLN A 264 -8.13 -1.41 -3.25
C GLN A 264 -8.38 0.00 -2.69
N ALA A 265 -8.26 0.18 -1.37
CA ALA A 265 -8.43 1.49 -0.76
C ALA A 265 -7.33 2.46 -1.18
N GLY A 266 -6.08 1.98 -1.33
CA GLY A 266 -4.95 2.78 -1.78
C GLY A 266 -5.16 3.44 -3.16
N ASN A 267 -6.01 2.87 -4.00
CA ASN A 267 -6.36 3.43 -5.31
C ASN A 267 -7.49 4.49 -5.24
N SER A 268 -8.13 4.67 -4.07
CA SER A 268 -9.23 5.63 -3.94
C SER A 268 -8.69 7.06 -3.85
N PRO A 269 -9.08 7.96 -4.76
CA PRO A 269 -8.59 9.33 -4.76
C PRO A 269 -9.03 10.12 -3.52
N MET A 270 -10.19 9.80 -2.97
CA MET A 270 -10.75 10.49 -1.81
C MET A 270 -11.76 9.60 -1.06
N ILE A 271 -11.49 9.35 0.21
CA ILE A 271 -12.38 8.65 1.14
C ILE A 271 -13.00 9.69 2.06
N ARG A 272 -14.28 9.98 1.90
CA ARG A 272 -14.99 11.02 2.67
C ARG A 272 -15.75 10.50 3.88
N ASN A 273 -15.91 9.19 3.98
CA ASN A 273 -16.68 8.53 5.04
C ASN A 273 -15.78 7.78 6.04
N TYR A 274 -14.51 8.18 6.14
CA TYR A 274 -13.61 7.69 7.18
C TYR A 274 -13.64 8.68 8.37
N PRO A 275 -13.98 8.23 9.58
CA PRO A 275 -14.05 9.10 10.75
C PRO A 275 -12.72 9.79 11.04
N GLY A 276 -12.77 11.06 11.52
CA GLY A 276 -11.60 11.86 11.83
C GLY A 276 -11.06 12.73 10.67
N PHE A 277 -11.61 12.56 9.45
CA PHE A 277 -11.22 13.34 8.27
C PHE A 277 -12.42 14.08 7.68
N PRO A 278 -12.82 15.26 8.22
CA PRO A 278 -14.03 15.97 7.82
C PRO A 278 -14.00 16.44 6.35
N HIS A 279 -12.81 16.65 5.80
CA HIS A 279 -12.62 17.00 4.38
C HIS A 279 -12.30 15.79 3.49
N GLY A 280 -12.29 14.58 4.08
CA GLY A 280 -11.83 13.35 3.44
C GLY A 280 -10.30 13.20 3.49
N VAL A 281 -9.84 12.02 3.13
CA VAL A 281 -8.43 11.65 3.01
C VAL A 281 -8.25 10.80 1.75
N SER A 282 -7.13 10.93 1.05
CA SER A 282 -6.85 10.01 -0.04
C SER A 282 -6.62 8.59 0.52
N GLY A 283 -7.12 7.59 -0.19
CA GLY A 283 -6.87 6.20 0.21
C GLY A 283 -5.39 5.85 0.26
N HIS A 284 -4.63 6.46 -0.67
CA HIS A 284 -3.18 6.41 -0.73
C HIS A 284 -2.53 6.91 0.57
N GLU A 285 -2.85 8.12 1.02
CA GLU A 285 -2.30 8.70 2.25
C GLU A 285 -2.68 7.90 3.48
N LEU A 286 -3.95 7.48 3.59
CA LEU A 286 -4.44 6.70 4.71
C LEU A 286 -3.69 5.38 4.86
N THR A 287 -3.51 4.64 3.76
CA THR A 287 -2.85 3.33 3.78
C THR A 287 -1.34 3.43 3.89
N ARG A 288 -0.72 4.52 3.37
CA ARG A 288 0.69 4.83 3.60
C ARG A 288 0.97 5.00 5.09
N LYS A 289 0.21 5.86 5.77
CA LYS A 289 0.36 6.09 7.21
C LYS A 289 0.17 4.81 8.03
N ALA A 290 -0.79 3.96 7.64
CA ALA A 290 -0.98 2.67 8.31
C ALA A 290 0.19 1.71 8.08
N CYS A 291 0.77 1.69 6.89
CA CYS A 291 1.95 0.88 6.58
C CYS A 291 3.18 1.35 7.36
N GLU A 292 3.43 2.65 7.40
CA GLU A 292 4.51 3.26 8.20
C GLU A 292 4.34 2.94 9.68
N GLN A 293 3.13 3.04 10.19
CA GLN A 293 2.83 2.73 11.58
C GLN A 293 3.07 1.25 11.90
N ALA A 294 2.70 0.32 11.00
CA ALA A 294 2.99 -1.10 11.15
C ALA A 294 4.50 -1.37 11.21
N TRP A 295 5.28 -0.75 10.33
CA TRP A 295 6.74 -0.84 10.37
C TRP A 295 7.32 -0.28 11.65
N MET A 296 6.83 0.87 12.09
CA MET A 296 7.30 1.54 13.31
C MET A 296 7.15 0.67 14.55
N PHE A 297 6.10 -0.16 14.59
CA PHE A 297 5.91 -1.15 15.65
C PHE A 297 6.64 -2.48 15.43
N GLY A 298 7.38 -2.63 14.32
CA GLY A 298 8.23 -3.79 14.05
C GLY A 298 7.54 -4.91 13.25
N ALA A 299 6.44 -4.64 12.53
CA ALA A 299 5.88 -5.62 11.61
C ALA A 299 6.80 -5.86 10.41
N HIS A 300 7.09 -7.12 10.10
CA HIS A 300 7.88 -7.53 8.94
C HIS A 300 7.01 -7.54 7.68
N MET A 301 7.16 -6.54 6.81
CA MET A 301 6.41 -6.43 5.56
C MET A 301 7.17 -7.11 4.42
N VAL A 302 6.61 -8.14 3.81
CA VAL A 302 7.19 -8.90 2.70
C VAL A 302 6.35 -8.68 1.46
N PHE A 303 6.92 -8.00 0.46
CA PHE A 303 6.25 -7.61 -0.77
C PHE A 303 6.59 -8.54 -1.94
N ALA A 304 5.82 -8.47 -3.04
CA ALA A 304 5.91 -9.36 -4.20
C ALA A 304 5.82 -10.85 -3.82
N GLN A 305 5.15 -11.15 -2.70
CA GLN A 305 4.96 -12.51 -2.23
C GLN A 305 3.48 -12.89 -2.20
N ARG A 306 3.13 -13.81 -3.07
CA ARG A 306 1.78 -14.33 -3.20
C ARG A 306 1.61 -15.61 -2.39
N ALA A 307 0.69 -15.59 -1.44
CA ALA A 307 0.25 -16.80 -0.75
C ALA A 307 -0.53 -17.69 -1.74
N VAL A 308 -0.16 -18.97 -1.80
CA VAL A 308 -0.78 -19.98 -2.69
C VAL A 308 -1.45 -21.10 -1.92
N GLY A 309 -1.32 -21.12 -0.61
CA GLY A 309 -1.97 -22.09 0.26
C GLY A 309 -1.77 -21.76 1.73
N VAL A 310 -2.62 -22.31 2.56
CA VAL A 310 -2.44 -22.33 4.02
C VAL A 310 -2.80 -23.73 4.54
N GLY A 311 -1.92 -24.27 5.39
CA GLY A 311 -2.08 -25.59 6.00
C GLY A 311 -1.98 -25.54 7.52
N CYS A 312 -2.20 -26.69 8.14
CA CYS A 312 -2.02 -26.89 9.57
C CYS A 312 -1.06 -28.05 9.82
N ARG A 313 -0.09 -27.86 10.72
CA ARG A 313 0.81 -28.89 11.22
C ARG A 313 0.78 -28.85 12.76
N GLY A 314 -0.07 -29.67 13.36
CA GLY A 314 -0.34 -29.57 14.78
C GLY A 314 -0.94 -28.22 15.18
N ALA A 315 -0.28 -27.52 16.09
CA ALA A 315 -0.67 -26.19 16.54
C ALA A 315 -0.28 -25.08 15.55
N GLU A 316 0.65 -25.33 14.65
CA GLU A 316 1.16 -24.35 13.70
C GLU A 316 0.26 -24.19 12.47
N ARG A 317 0.26 -23.01 11.92
CA ARG A 317 -0.36 -22.63 10.65
C ARG A 317 0.75 -22.27 9.66
N ILE A 318 0.78 -22.94 8.52
CA ILE A 318 1.85 -22.79 7.51
C ILE A 318 1.27 -22.11 6.30
N VAL A 319 1.79 -20.94 5.96
CA VAL A 319 1.46 -20.24 4.71
C VAL A 319 2.48 -20.60 3.64
N HIS A 320 2.00 -21.11 2.50
CA HIS A 320 2.82 -21.47 1.34
C HIS A 320 2.87 -20.31 0.37
N LEU A 321 4.05 -19.95 -0.12
CA LEU A 321 4.30 -18.85 -1.05
C LEU A 321 4.55 -19.37 -2.48
N ALA A 322 4.30 -18.52 -3.46
CA ALA A 322 4.42 -18.87 -4.88
C ALA A 322 5.85 -19.21 -5.31
N ASP A 323 6.87 -18.73 -4.60
CA ASP A 323 8.29 -19.02 -4.83
C ASP A 323 8.76 -20.32 -4.13
N GLY A 324 7.86 -21.03 -3.44
CA GLY A 324 8.14 -22.26 -2.70
C GLY A 324 8.53 -22.06 -1.24
N GLN A 325 8.69 -20.82 -0.77
CA GLN A 325 8.93 -20.55 0.65
C GLN A 325 7.68 -20.88 1.50
N GLN A 326 7.91 -21.09 2.79
CA GLN A 326 6.87 -21.32 3.78
C GLN A 326 7.14 -20.44 5.00
N VAL A 327 6.09 -19.88 5.56
CA VAL A 327 6.16 -19.16 6.84
C VAL A 327 5.24 -19.84 7.81
N SER A 328 5.79 -20.27 8.96
CA SER A 328 5.04 -20.91 10.06
C SER A 328 4.60 -19.86 11.07
N ALA A 329 3.38 -20.00 11.60
CA ALA A 329 2.84 -19.10 12.61
C ALA A 329 1.90 -19.80 13.58
N GLY A 330 1.75 -19.25 14.78
CA GLY A 330 0.72 -19.69 15.73
C GLY A 330 -0.69 -19.42 15.20
N ALA A 331 -0.90 -18.31 14.49
CA ALA A 331 -2.17 -17.95 13.86
C ALA A 331 -1.97 -17.26 12.50
N VAL A 332 -3.00 -17.29 11.65
CA VAL A 332 -3.02 -16.59 10.34
C VAL A 332 -4.24 -15.70 10.25
N ILE A 333 -4.02 -14.44 9.83
CA ILE A 333 -5.09 -13.49 9.46
C ILE A 333 -5.14 -13.37 7.94
N VAL A 334 -6.24 -13.79 7.34
CA VAL A 334 -6.48 -13.77 5.90
C VAL A 334 -7.22 -12.48 5.54
N ALA A 335 -6.53 -11.54 4.89
CA ALA A 335 -7.02 -10.24 4.48
C ALA A 335 -6.87 -10.00 2.96
N PRO A 336 -7.21 -10.95 2.06
CA PRO A 336 -6.83 -10.94 0.65
C PRO A 336 -7.62 -9.92 -0.17
N GLY A 337 -8.65 -9.33 0.42
CA GLY A 337 -9.53 -8.37 -0.23
C GLY A 337 -10.29 -8.95 -1.43
N ILE A 338 -10.65 -8.05 -2.36
CA ILE A 338 -11.39 -8.39 -3.57
C ILE A 338 -10.58 -7.99 -4.82
N ALA A 339 -10.75 -8.72 -5.92
CA ALA A 339 -10.26 -8.34 -7.23
C ALA A 339 -11.37 -7.67 -8.03
N TRP A 340 -11.03 -6.72 -8.91
CA TRP A 340 -12.02 -6.12 -9.80
C TRP A 340 -12.60 -7.15 -10.75
N ARG A 341 -13.93 -7.12 -10.91
CA ARG A 341 -14.59 -7.88 -11.95
C ARG A 341 -14.16 -7.35 -13.30
N ARG A 342 -13.82 -8.28 -14.21
CA ARG A 342 -13.47 -7.95 -15.58
C ARG A 342 -14.72 -7.73 -16.43
N LEU A 343 -14.64 -6.82 -17.43
CA LEU A 343 -15.71 -6.63 -18.40
C LEU A 343 -15.93 -7.88 -19.26
N GLY A 344 -14.87 -8.66 -19.48
CA GLY A 344 -14.92 -9.87 -20.31
C GLY A 344 -15.02 -9.60 -21.81
N VAL A 345 -14.66 -8.38 -22.26
CA VAL A 345 -14.61 -8.00 -23.67
C VAL A 345 -13.16 -8.09 -24.15
N PRO A 346 -12.77 -9.15 -24.92
CA PRO A 346 -11.36 -9.46 -25.21
C PRO A 346 -10.56 -8.29 -25.82
N ARG A 347 -11.18 -7.53 -26.73
CA ARG A 347 -10.53 -6.36 -27.36
C ARG A 347 -10.23 -5.25 -26.37
N LEU A 348 -11.10 -5.03 -25.38
CA LEU A 348 -10.88 -4.04 -24.30
C LEU A 348 -9.88 -4.55 -23.28
N GLU A 349 -9.91 -5.86 -22.99
CA GLU A 349 -8.92 -6.46 -22.07
C GLU A 349 -7.48 -6.35 -22.61
N ALA A 350 -7.29 -6.38 -23.92
CA ALA A 350 -6.00 -6.15 -24.57
C ALA A 350 -5.50 -4.70 -24.44
N LEU A 351 -6.40 -3.75 -24.18
CA LEU A 351 -6.09 -2.32 -24.01
C LEU A 351 -6.00 -1.89 -22.53
N VAL A 352 -5.97 -2.86 -21.60
CA VAL A 352 -5.77 -2.54 -20.16
C VAL A 352 -4.41 -1.90 -19.95
N GLY A 353 -4.39 -0.73 -19.29
CA GLY A 353 -3.22 0.13 -19.15
C GLY A 353 -3.01 1.11 -20.33
N SER A 354 -3.73 0.93 -21.44
CA SER A 354 -3.63 1.75 -22.64
C SER A 354 -4.99 2.36 -23.03
N GLY A 355 -5.66 2.97 -22.05
CA GLY A 355 -6.98 3.59 -22.19
C GLY A 355 -8.12 2.78 -21.54
N VAL A 356 -7.90 1.54 -21.11
CA VAL A 356 -8.85 0.79 -20.29
C VAL A 356 -8.25 0.56 -18.90
N PHE A 357 -8.95 1.00 -17.86
CA PHE A 357 -8.46 0.99 -16.48
C PHE A 357 -9.48 0.35 -15.54
N TYR A 358 -9.00 -0.49 -14.61
CA TYR A 358 -9.78 -1.06 -13.53
C TYR A 358 -9.48 -0.27 -12.24
N GLY A 359 -10.28 0.76 -11.96
CA GLY A 359 -10.04 1.78 -10.96
C GLY A 359 -9.76 3.15 -11.60
N ALA A 360 -9.44 4.15 -10.79
CA ALA A 360 -9.05 5.48 -11.24
C ALA A 360 -7.98 6.04 -10.28
N ALA A 361 -6.71 5.79 -10.57
CA ALA A 361 -5.60 6.34 -9.81
C ALA A 361 -5.24 7.76 -10.29
N GLY A 362 -4.50 8.50 -9.44
CA GLY A 362 -4.20 9.91 -9.71
C GLY A 362 -3.34 10.16 -10.96
N ALA A 363 -2.59 9.15 -11.43
CA ALA A 363 -1.76 9.24 -12.61
C ALA A 363 -2.60 9.25 -13.90
N GLU A 364 -3.55 8.30 -14.02
CA GLU A 364 -4.45 8.24 -15.17
C GLU A 364 -5.36 9.46 -15.23
N VAL A 365 -5.84 9.94 -14.10
CA VAL A 365 -6.70 11.13 -14.04
C VAL A 365 -6.01 12.35 -14.63
N ARG A 366 -4.73 12.57 -14.30
CA ARG A 366 -3.94 13.68 -14.88
C ARG A 366 -3.72 13.52 -16.38
N ALA A 367 -3.54 12.29 -16.86
CA ALA A 367 -3.39 12.01 -18.28
C ALA A 367 -4.68 12.24 -19.09
N MET A 368 -5.85 12.35 -18.42
CA MET A 368 -7.15 12.59 -19.04
C MET A 368 -7.51 14.08 -19.19
N ALA A 369 -6.58 14.99 -18.98
CA ALA A 369 -6.82 16.42 -19.11
C ALA A 369 -7.37 16.77 -20.51
N GLY A 370 -8.54 17.42 -20.54
CA GLY A 370 -9.22 17.81 -21.79
C GLY A 370 -9.80 16.65 -22.62
N GLN A 371 -9.78 15.41 -22.16
CA GLN A 371 -10.26 14.23 -22.87
C GLN A 371 -11.71 13.87 -22.52
N ASP A 372 -12.37 13.12 -23.43
CA ASP A 372 -13.65 12.48 -23.15
C ASP A 372 -13.42 11.08 -22.58
N VAL A 373 -13.96 10.84 -21.40
CA VAL A 373 -13.74 9.61 -20.65
C VAL A 373 -15.06 8.95 -20.24
N PHE A 374 -15.04 7.65 -20.13
CA PHE A 374 -16.18 6.85 -19.75
C PHE A 374 -15.94 6.11 -18.44
N VAL A 375 -16.98 6.02 -17.60
CA VAL A 375 -16.96 5.27 -16.33
C VAL A 375 -18.07 4.24 -16.36
N VAL A 376 -17.73 2.96 -16.25
CA VAL A 376 -18.72 1.87 -16.13
C VAL A 376 -18.90 1.51 -14.67
N GLY A 377 -20.13 1.66 -14.18
CA GLY A 377 -20.48 1.34 -12.79
C GLY A 377 -21.54 2.24 -12.22
N ALA A 378 -22.18 1.79 -11.14
CA ALA A 378 -23.25 2.51 -10.45
C ALA A 378 -23.06 2.60 -8.93
N GLY A 379 -21.95 2.09 -8.38
CA GLY A 379 -21.66 2.15 -6.95
C GLY A 379 -20.86 3.39 -6.55
N ASN A 380 -20.61 3.54 -5.25
CA ASN A 380 -19.87 4.68 -4.69
C ASN A 380 -18.49 4.87 -5.34
N SER A 381 -17.77 3.78 -5.62
CA SER A 381 -16.46 3.87 -6.30
C SER A 381 -16.56 4.49 -7.68
N ALA A 382 -17.61 4.15 -8.46
CA ALA A 382 -17.83 4.74 -9.76
C ALA A 382 -18.18 6.23 -9.67
N GLY A 383 -19.02 6.62 -8.70
CA GLY A 383 -19.36 8.01 -8.45
C GLY A 383 -18.15 8.85 -8.02
N GLN A 384 -17.36 8.36 -7.07
CA GLN A 384 -16.13 9.04 -6.61
C GLN A 384 -15.12 9.20 -7.75
N SER A 385 -14.95 8.17 -8.58
CA SER A 385 -14.05 8.22 -9.74
C SER A 385 -14.54 9.20 -10.81
N ALA A 386 -15.85 9.22 -11.09
CA ALA A 386 -16.43 10.16 -12.05
C ALA A 386 -16.20 11.63 -11.60
N LEU A 387 -16.45 11.94 -10.34
CA LEU A 387 -16.19 13.27 -9.77
C LEU A 387 -14.70 13.65 -9.78
N HIS A 388 -13.82 12.67 -9.55
CA HIS A 388 -12.38 12.91 -9.59
C HIS A 388 -11.90 13.18 -11.03
N LEU A 389 -12.35 12.39 -11.99
CA LEU A 389 -12.07 12.55 -13.41
C LEU A 389 -12.60 13.88 -13.97
N ALA A 390 -13.78 14.30 -13.55
CA ALA A 390 -14.42 15.53 -14.01
C ALA A 390 -13.61 16.81 -13.71
N ARG A 391 -12.69 16.75 -12.77
CA ARG A 391 -11.77 17.88 -12.46
C ARG A 391 -10.75 18.15 -13.56
N GLN A 392 -10.45 17.17 -14.41
CA GLN A 392 -9.42 17.24 -15.45
C GLN A 392 -9.97 16.97 -16.85
N ALA A 393 -10.89 16.00 -16.96
CA ALA A 393 -11.49 15.60 -18.22
C ALA A 393 -12.40 16.69 -18.80
N ARG A 394 -12.50 16.74 -20.11
CA ARG A 394 -13.47 17.60 -20.81
C ARG A 394 -14.89 17.16 -20.51
N GLN A 395 -15.16 15.86 -20.64
CA GLN A 395 -16.45 15.23 -20.39
C GLN A 395 -16.27 13.87 -19.74
N VAL A 396 -17.08 13.57 -18.73
CA VAL A 396 -17.18 12.24 -18.12
C VAL A 396 -18.56 11.68 -18.40
N THR A 397 -18.62 10.49 -19.00
CA THR A 397 -19.89 9.78 -19.24
C THR A 397 -19.95 8.53 -18.39
N MET A 398 -20.88 8.47 -17.43
CA MET A 398 -21.15 7.28 -16.65
C MET A 398 -22.10 6.35 -17.41
N LEU A 399 -21.68 5.09 -17.59
CA LEU A 399 -22.46 4.04 -18.23
C LEU A 399 -23.00 3.10 -17.14
N VAL A 400 -24.31 3.10 -16.98
CA VAL A 400 -25.01 2.41 -15.90
C VAL A 400 -25.96 1.38 -16.49
N ARG A 401 -25.68 0.08 -16.25
CA ARG A 401 -26.51 -1.02 -16.75
C ARG A 401 -27.94 -1.02 -16.20
N GLY A 402 -28.12 -0.50 -14.98
CA GLY A 402 -29.40 -0.39 -14.31
C GLY A 402 -30.14 0.90 -14.66
N GLY A 403 -31.39 1.01 -14.14
CA GLY A 403 -32.26 2.18 -14.34
C GLY A 403 -32.09 3.29 -13.32
N SER A 404 -31.16 3.18 -12.35
CA SER A 404 -30.98 4.17 -11.30
C SER A 404 -29.61 4.02 -10.64
N LEU A 405 -29.01 5.11 -10.17
CA LEU A 405 -27.85 5.16 -9.29
C LEU A 405 -28.22 4.88 -7.83
N ALA A 406 -29.40 5.25 -7.39
CA ALA A 406 -29.83 5.21 -5.99
C ALA A 406 -29.84 3.79 -5.37
N ARG A 407 -29.83 2.74 -6.18
CA ARG A 407 -29.78 1.34 -5.71
C ARG A 407 -28.44 0.96 -5.06
N SER A 408 -27.35 1.66 -5.40
CA SER A 408 -25.99 1.25 -5.01
C SER A 408 -25.03 2.40 -4.73
N MET A 409 -25.49 3.64 -4.90
CA MET A 409 -24.71 4.85 -4.66
C MET A 409 -25.31 5.67 -3.54
N SER A 410 -24.47 6.27 -2.70
CA SER A 410 -24.88 7.16 -1.61
C SER A 410 -25.46 8.46 -2.17
N ASP A 411 -26.51 8.98 -1.53
CA ASP A 411 -27.22 10.19 -1.93
C ASP A 411 -26.33 11.42 -2.14
N TYR A 412 -25.34 11.61 -1.27
CA TYR A 412 -24.43 12.75 -1.40
C TYR A 412 -23.63 12.72 -2.70
N LEU A 413 -23.19 11.52 -3.16
CA LEU A 413 -22.48 11.35 -4.43
C LEU A 413 -23.40 11.61 -5.62
N ILE A 414 -24.65 11.15 -5.56
CA ILE A 414 -25.64 11.40 -6.61
C ILE A 414 -25.84 12.89 -6.80
N ARG A 415 -26.06 13.64 -5.71
CA ARG A 415 -26.24 15.10 -5.75
C ARG A 415 -25.01 15.82 -6.29
N GLU A 416 -23.81 15.37 -5.89
CA GLU A 416 -22.56 15.96 -6.37
C GLU A 416 -22.35 15.70 -7.88
N ILE A 417 -22.70 14.50 -8.36
CA ILE A 417 -22.67 14.14 -9.79
C ILE A 417 -23.66 15.01 -10.58
N GLU A 418 -24.90 15.15 -10.09
CA GLU A 418 -25.95 15.97 -10.74
C GLU A 418 -25.57 17.46 -10.79
N ALA A 419 -24.84 17.95 -9.79
CA ALA A 419 -24.35 19.33 -9.73
C ALA A 419 -23.10 19.58 -10.59
N THR A 420 -22.45 18.53 -11.12
CA THR A 420 -21.20 18.64 -11.88
C THR A 420 -21.50 18.69 -13.39
N GLY A 421 -21.36 19.86 -14.01
CA GLY A 421 -21.83 20.16 -15.36
C GLY A 421 -21.20 19.34 -16.50
N ASN A 422 -20.00 18.78 -16.27
CA ASN A 422 -19.30 17.93 -17.25
C ASN A 422 -19.41 16.43 -16.93
N ILE A 423 -20.39 16.01 -16.12
CA ILE A 423 -20.71 14.58 -15.93
C ILE A 423 -22.10 14.32 -16.56
N SER A 424 -22.19 13.30 -17.40
CA SER A 424 -23.44 12.78 -17.93
C SER A 424 -23.66 11.33 -17.50
N VAL A 425 -24.89 10.94 -17.17
CA VAL A 425 -25.24 9.58 -16.77
C VAL A 425 -26.15 8.95 -17.83
N ARG A 426 -25.69 7.84 -18.44
CA ARG A 426 -26.49 7.02 -19.37
C ARG A 426 -26.96 5.77 -18.64
N LEU A 427 -28.22 5.75 -18.28
CA LEU A 427 -28.89 4.59 -17.68
C LEU A 427 -29.20 3.54 -18.75
N HIS A 428 -29.40 2.29 -18.32
CA HIS A 428 -29.69 1.15 -19.18
C HIS A 428 -28.65 0.92 -20.30
N THR A 429 -27.41 1.34 -20.06
CA THR A 429 -26.35 1.30 -21.06
C THR A 429 -25.21 0.40 -20.57
N GLU A 430 -24.73 -0.47 -21.48
CA GLU A 430 -23.58 -1.34 -21.20
C GLU A 430 -22.53 -1.24 -22.32
N VAL A 431 -21.27 -1.53 -21.97
CA VAL A 431 -20.17 -1.63 -22.92
C VAL A 431 -20.13 -3.06 -23.45
N THR A 432 -20.29 -3.20 -24.77
CA THR A 432 -20.29 -4.50 -25.46
C THR A 432 -19.07 -4.71 -26.35
N GLY A 433 -18.33 -3.64 -26.65
CA GLY A 433 -17.15 -3.66 -27.50
C GLY A 433 -16.29 -2.41 -27.34
N GLY A 434 -15.24 -2.37 -28.12
CA GLY A 434 -14.37 -1.23 -28.31
C GLY A 434 -13.15 -1.60 -29.14
N HIS A 435 -12.47 -0.59 -29.64
CA HIS A 435 -11.27 -0.78 -30.47
C HIS A 435 -10.27 0.38 -30.33
N GLY A 436 -9.06 0.12 -30.80
CA GLY A 436 -7.97 1.09 -30.91
C GLY A 436 -6.66 0.40 -31.29
N GLN A 437 -5.72 1.17 -31.80
CA GLN A 437 -4.38 0.71 -32.13
C GLN A 437 -3.39 1.17 -31.06
N GLY A 438 -3.00 0.26 -30.15
CA GLY A 438 -2.09 0.55 -29.06
C GLY A 438 -2.72 1.39 -27.92
N ARG A 439 -3.88 2.01 -28.14
CA ARG A 439 -4.67 2.73 -27.13
C ARG A 439 -6.16 2.64 -27.48
N LEU A 440 -7.00 2.94 -26.49
CA LEU A 440 -8.45 3.04 -26.74
C LEU A 440 -8.76 4.25 -27.63
N GLU A 441 -9.59 4.04 -28.67
CA GLU A 441 -10.05 5.07 -29.61
C GLU A 441 -11.57 5.18 -29.64
N ALA A 442 -12.28 4.06 -29.48
CA ALA A 442 -13.73 4.05 -29.43
C ALA A 442 -14.27 2.90 -28.58
N LEU A 443 -15.49 3.09 -28.06
CA LEU A 443 -16.29 2.10 -27.34
C LEU A 443 -17.58 1.78 -28.12
N THR A 444 -17.96 0.52 -28.14
CA THR A 444 -19.30 0.10 -28.55
C THR A 444 -20.18 0.06 -27.31
N VAL A 445 -21.17 0.93 -27.24
CA VAL A 445 -22.16 1.01 -26.17
C VAL A 445 -23.52 0.55 -26.64
N CYS A 446 -24.21 -0.27 -25.86
CA CYS A 446 -25.51 -0.82 -26.16
C CYS A 446 -26.57 -0.24 -25.21
N ASP A 447 -27.63 0.36 -25.79
CA ASP A 447 -28.84 0.70 -25.03
C ASP A 447 -29.68 -0.58 -24.86
N LYS A 448 -29.79 -1.05 -23.64
CA LYS A 448 -30.50 -2.28 -23.26
C LYS A 448 -32.00 -2.22 -23.45
N ARG A 449 -32.60 -1.03 -23.55
CA ARG A 449 -34.03 -0.89 -23.78
C ARG A 449 -34.41 -1.18 -25.24
N HIS A 450 -33.53 -0.78 -26.16
CA HIS A 450 -33.79 -0.86 -27.59
C HIS A 450 -32.88 -1.88 -28.29
N GLY A 451 -31.91 -2.45 -27.62
CA GLY A 451 -30.91 -3.36 -28.19
C GLY A 451 -30.00 -2.71 -29.23
N GLN A 452 -29.97 -1.38 -29.29
CA GLN A 452 -29.17 -0.63 -30.25
C GLN A 452 -27.76 -0.44 -29.76
N SER A 453 -26.78 -0.79 -30.59
CA SER A 453 -25.36 -0.55 -30.32
C SER A 453 -24.86 0.61 -31.17
N THR A 454 -24.06 1.46 -30.57
CA THR A 454 -23.46 2.63 -31.21
C THR A 454 -21.99 2.73 -30.81
N ASP A 455 -21.11 3.03 -31.76
CA ASP A 455 -19.74 3.34 -31.50
C ASP A 455 -19.61 4.82 -31.12
N VAL A 456 -18.92 5.06 -30.01
CA VAL A 456 -18.65 6.40 -29.48
C VAL A 456 -17.14 6.60 -29.33
N PRO A 457 -16.59 7.75 -29.80
CA PRO A 457 -15.20 8.06 -29.54
C PRO A 457 -14.91 8.09 -28.04
N ALA A 458 -13.81 7.50 -27.62
CA ALA A 458 -13.44 7.41 -26.21
C ALA A 458 -11.93 7.38 -26.07
N SER A 459 -11.40 8.28 -25.25
CA SER A 459 -9.97 8.30 -24.94
C SER A 459 -9.63 7.35 -23.79
N ALA A 460 -10.59 7.13 -22.88
CA ALA A 460 -10.41 6.19 -21.77
C ALA A 460 -11.73 5.60 -21.25
N LEU A 461 -11.65 4.37 -20.73
CA LEU A 461 -12.70 3.63 -20.05
C LEU A 461 -12.24 3.22 -18.65
N PHE A 462 -12.93 3.69 -17.62
CA PHE A 462 -12.71 3.30 -16.22
C PHE A 462 -13.79 2.31 -15.79
N VAL A 463 -13.37 1.08 -15.45
CA VAL A 463 -14.26 -0.04 -15.14
C VAL A 463 -14.38 -0.21 -13.63
N LEU A 464 -15.57 0.04 -13.08
CA LEU A 464 -15.86 0.05 -11.64
C LEU A 464 -17.14 -0.75 -11.33
N ILE A 465 -17.17 -2.02 -11.77
CA ILE A 465 -18.34 -2.92 -11.73
C ILE A 465 -18.34 -3.90 -10.54
N GLY A 466 -17.57 -3.58 -9.52
CA GLY A 466 -17.45 -4.39 -8.30
C GLY A 466 -16.30 -5.39 -8.34
N GLY A 467 -16.21 -6.22 -7.31
CA GLY A 467 -15.10 -7.15 -7.11
C GLY A 467 -15.53 -8.57 -6.78
N GLN A 468 -14.59 -9.49 -6.89
CA GLN A 468 -14.68 -10.88 -6.45
C GLN A 468 -13.65 -11.13 -5.37
N PRO A 469 -13.97 -11.91 -4.32
CA PRO A 469 -12.99 -12.21 -3.26
C PRO A 469 -11.82 -13.03 -3.80
N ARG A 470 -10.62 -12.72 -3.32
CA ARG A 470 -9.37 -13.40 -3.72
C ARG A 470 -9.12 -14.61 -2.82
N THR A 471 -9.97 -15.60 -2.89
CA THR A 471 -10.00 -16.75 -1.97
C THR A 471 -9.68 -18.10 -2.60
N GLN A 472 -9.38 -18.13 -3.90
CA GLN A 472 -9.17 -19.35 -4.68
C GLN A 472 -7.98 -20.20 -4.20
N TRP A 473 -7.04 -19.59 -3.47
CA TRP A 473 -5.84 -20.23 -2.92
C TRP A 473 -6.08 -20.89 -1.56
N LEU A 474 -7.22 -20.61 -0.94
CA LEU A 474 -7.57 -21.19 0.36
C LEU A 474 -7.92 -22.68 0.23
N PRO A 475 -7.56 -23.51 1.21
CA PRO A 475 -7.87 -24.92 1.20
C PRO A 475 -9.39 -25.16 1.30
N ALA A 476 -9.86 -26.26 0.76
CA ALA A 476 -11.28 -26.66 0.81
C ALA A 476 -11.85 -26.81 2.24
N ALA A 477 -10.99 -26.85 3.25
CA ALA A 477 -11.39 -26.85 4.66
C ALA A 477 -11.95 -25.49 5.12
N VAL A 478 -11.57 -24.40 4.46
CA VAL A 478 -12.13 -23.06 4.70
C VAL A 478 -13.47 -22.94 3.98
N GLN A 479 -14.54 -22.80 4.74
CA GLN A 479 -15.89 -22.67 4.18
C GLN A 479 -16.09 -21.33 3.51
N LEU A 480 -16.57 -21.38 2.25
CA LEU A 480 -16.88 -20.21 1.42
C LEU A 480 -18.37 -20.16 1.09
N ASP A 481 -18.89 -18.94 0.88
CA ASP A 481 -20.20 -18.67 0.35
C ASP A 481 -20.07 -17.67 -0.80
N ASP A 482 -20.38 -18.07 -2.03
CA ASP A 482 -20.13 -17.30 -3.26
C ASP A 482 -18.69 -16.73 -3.31
N GLY A 483 -17.72 -17.54 -2.85
CA GLY A 483 -16.31 -17.15 -2.77
C GLY A 483 -15.93 -16.33 -1.52
N TYR A 484 -16.86 -15.85 -0.73
CA TYR A 484 -16.60 -15.11 0.52
C TYR A 484 -16.38 -16.05 1.71
N ILE A 485 -15.45 -15.72 2.60
CA ILE A 485 -15.04 -16.56 3.73
C ILE A 485 -16.08 -16.48 4.87
N ARG A 486 -16.64 -17.61 5.26
CA ARG A 486 -17.50 -17.70 6.44
C ARG A 486 -16.69 -17.64 7.73
N THR A 487 -17.19 -16.88 8.72
CA THR A 487 -16.51 -16.69 10.01
C THR A 487 -17.50 -16.78 11.18
N GLY A 488 -16.98 -17.13 12.34
CA GLY A 488 -17.76 -17.13 13.58
C GLY A 488 -19.00 -18.03 13.50
N ARG A 489 -20.13 -17.48 13.86
CA ARG A 489 -21.42 -18.22 13.88
C ARG A 489 -21.87 -18.70 12.50
N ASP A 490 -21.44 -18.05 11.42
CA ASP A 490 -21.83 -18.43 10.06
C ASP A 490 -21.15 -19.72 9.60
N VAL A 491 -20.03 -20.10 10.23
CA VAL A 491 -19.39 -21.41 10.06
C VAL A 491 -20.33 -22.54 10.51
N LEU A 492 -21.07 -22.33 11.59
CA LEU A 492 -21.98 -23.32 12.17
C LEU A 492 -23.31 -23.43 11.41
N ARG A 493 -23.69 -22.36 10.66
CA ARG A 493 -24.94 -22.29 9.87
C ARG A 493 -24.84 -22.93 8.49
N GLY A 494 -23.66 -23.33 8.06
CA GLY A 494 -23.40 -23.94 6.73
C GLY A 494 -24.08 -25.29 6.48
N GLY A 495 -25.01 -25.72 7.33
CA GLY A 495 -25.70 -27.01 7.25
C GLY A 495 -27.07 -27.01 6.60
N THR A 496 -27.84 -25.95 6.60
CA THR A 496 -29.19 -25.91 5.99
C THR A 496 -29.82 -24.53 6.09
N GLU A 497 -29.67 -23.69 5.08
CA GLU A 497 -30.68 -22.70 4.68
C GLU A 497 -30.32 -22.13 3.32
N LEU A 498 -30.67 -22.89 2.28
CA LEU A 498 -30.81 -22.33 0.92
C LEU A 498 -32.17 -21.62 0.85
N ARG A 499 -32.16 -20.34 0.52
CA ARG A 499 -33.37 -19.65 0.06
C ARG A 499 -33.92 -20.39 -1.17
N GLY A 500 -35.07 -21.03 -1.02
CA GLY A 500 -35.81 -21.63 -2.13
C GLY A 500 -35.64 -23.16 -2.19
N GLY A 501 -36.58 -23.88 -1.63
CA GLY A 501 -36.81 -25.31 -1.58
C GLY A 501 -36.32 -26.17 -2.74
N ALA A 502 -35.05 -26.53 -2.72
CA ALA A 502 -34.54 -27.67 -3.47
C ALA A 502 -33.51 -28.36 -2.56
N GLU A 503 -33.88 -29.54 -2.05
CA GLU A 503 -32.96 -30.47 -1.41
C GLU A 503 -31.87 -30.88 -2.42
N LEU A 504 -30.64 -30.40 -2.23
CA LEU A 504 -29.48 -30.99 -2.89
C LEU A 504 -28.98 -32.16 -2.03
N ARG A 505 -29.38 -33.36 -2.39
CA ARG A 505 -28.73 -34.59 -1.96
C ARG A 505 -27.35 -34.70 -2.61
N GLY A 506 -26.32 -34.85 -1.77
CA GLY A 506 -25.05 -35.45 -2.17
C GLY A 506 -23.89 -34.49 -2.27
N GLY A 507 -22.96 -34.60 -1.37
CA GLY A 507 -21.59 -34.09 -1.52
C GLY A 507 -20.89 -33.91 -0.19
N ALA A 508 -19.88 -34.72 0.07
CA ALA A 508 -18.80 -34.65 1.05
C ALA A 508 -19.14 -33.94 2.38
N GLY A 509 -19.25 -34.73 3.42
CA GLY A 509 -19.67 -34.37 4.78
C GLY A 509 -19.16 -32.99 5.22
N LEU A 510 -20.07 -32.16 5.67
CA LEU A 510 -19.81 -30.98 6.47
C LEU A 510 -18.83 -31.32 7.58
N ARG A 511 -17.61 -30.82 7.50
CA ARG A 511 -16.66 -31.01 8.60
C ARG A 511 -17.21 -30.27 9.81
N ARG A 512 -17.52 -31.03 10.86
CA ARG A 512 -17.95 -30.51 12.16
C ARG A 512 -16.81 -29.61 12.68
N TRP A 513 -17.14 -28.49 13.29
CA TRP A 513 -16.18 -27.67 14.02
C TRP A 513 -15.39 -28.54 15.01
N PRO A 514 -14.05 -28.53 14.99
CA PRO A 514 -13.24 -29.52 15.67
C PRO A 514 -12.98 -29.24 17.16
N LEU A 515 -13.32 -28.06 17.69
CA LEU A 515 -13.06 -27.66 19.07
C LEU A 515 -14.34 -27.67 19.90
N ASP A 516 -14.23 -27.87 21.22
CA ASP A 516 -15.35 -27.83 22.14
C ASP A 516 -15.95 -26.44 22.32
N ARG A 517 -15.12 -25.36 22.14
CA ARG A 517 -15.62 -24.00 22.09
C ARG A 517 -16.21 -23.66 20.71
N PRO A 518 -17.13 -22.69 20.61
CA PRO A 518 -17.57 -22.19 19.31
C PRO A 518 -16.43 -21.44 18.58
N PRO A 519 -16.53 -21.27 17.24
CA PRO A 519 -15.64 -20.39 16.50
C PRO A 519 -15.69 -18.97 17.06
N LEU A 520 -14.52 -18.32 17.20
CA LEU A 520 -14.44 -16.92 17.55
C LEU A 520 -15.02 -16.04 16.41
N PRO A 521 -15.48 -14.80 16.67
CA PRO A 521 -16.25 -14.00 15.69
C PRO A 521 -15.64 -13.88 14.28
N LEU A 522 -14.35 -13.74 14.14
CA LEU A 522 -13.64 -13.64 12.85
C LEU A 522 -12.87 -14.92 12.48
N GLU A 523 -12.97 -15.96 13.29
CA GLU A 523 -12.33 -17.25 13.03
C GLU A 523 -13.08 -18.01 11.93
N THR A 524 -12.34 -18.57 10.98
CA THR A 524 -12.89 -19.37 9.87
C THR A 524 -13.30 -20.76 10.34
N SER A 525 -13.71 -21.63 9.42
CA SER A 525 -13.97 -23.05 9.72
C SER A 525 -12.72 -23.87 10.07
N VAL A 526 -11.54 -23.26 10.02
CA VAL A 526 -10.26 -23.84 10.42
C VAL A 526 -9.74 -23.06 11.62
N PRO A 527 -9.63 -23.68 12.81
CA PRO A 527 -9.15 -23.02 14.03
C PRO A 527 -7.79 -22.36 13.81
N GLY A 528 -7.60 -21.13 14.35
CA GLY A 528 -6.38 -20.36 14.23
C GLY A 528 -6.19 -19.68 12.88
N ILE A 529 -7.15 -19.79 11.96
CA ILE A 529 -7.20 -19.00 10.73
C ILE A 529 -8.37 -18.04 10.84
N PHE A 530 -8.06 -16.74 10.81
CA PHE A 530 -9.03 -15.64 10.91
C PHE A 530 -9.19 -14.96 9.55
N ALA A 531 -10.38 -14.43 9.25
CA ALA A 531 -10.60 -13.67 8.02
C ALA A 531 -11.17 -12.29 8.33
N VAL A 532 -10.66 -11.27 7.61
CA VAL A 532 -11.00 -9.85 7.84
C VAL A 532 -11.24 -9.11 6.51
N GLY A 533 -11.97 -8.01 6.60
CA GLY A 533 -12.20 -7.09 5.49
C GLY A 533 -13.15 -7.64 4.42
N ASP A 534 -12.98 -7.14 3.20
CA ASP A 534 -13.94 -7.32 2.10
C ASP A 534 -14.11 -8.76 1.63
N ALA A 535 -13.15 -9.65 1.87
CA ALA A 535 -13.24 -11.06 1.50
C ALA A 535 -14.11 -11.88 2.45
N ARG A 536 -14.48 -11.32 3.60
CA ARG A 536 -15.35 -12.00 4.58
C ARG A 536 -16.82 -11.99 4.14
N TYR A 537 -17.51 -13.09 4.36
CA TYR A 537 -18.96 -13.22 4.14
C TYR A 537 -19.72 -12.18 5.00
N LEU A 538 -20.71 -11.53 4.41
CA LEU A 538 -21.51 -10.44 5.00
C LEU A 538 -20.72 -9.24 5.52
N SER A 539 -19.44 -9.09 5.16
CA SER A 539 -18.70 -7.89 5.54
C SER A 539 -19.26 -6.64 4.85
N ILE A 540 -19.24 -5.51 5.56
CA ILE A 540 -19.59 -4.22 5.01
C ILE A 540 -18.39 -3.70 4.22
N LYS A 541 -18.53 -3.54 2.90
CA LYS A 541 -17.46 -3.10 1.99
C LYS A 541 -17.15 -1.61 2.20
N ARG A 542 -16.49 -1.28 3.31
CA ARG A 542 -16.06 0.06 3.71
C ARG A 542 -14.69 -0.01 4.38
N VAL A 543 -13.87 1.00 4.15
CA VAL A 543 -12.52 1.08 4.72
C VAL A 543 -12.56 1.04 6.25
N ALA A 544 -13.45 1.82 6.88
CA ALA A 544 -13.60 1.82 8.33
C ALA A 544 -14.02 0.45 8.91
N SER A 545 -14.89 -0.28 8.19
CA SER A 545 -15.28 -1.64 8.60
C SER A 545 -14.12 -2.62 8.48
N ALA A 546 -13.32 -2.52 7.41
CA ALA A 546 -12.13 -3.34 7.22
C ALA A 546 -11.08 -3.07 8.32
N VAL A 547 -10.88 -1.81 8.69
CA VAL A 547 -10.03 -1.39 9.82
C VAL A 547 -10.54 -1.99 11.13
N GLY A 548 -11.84 -1.90 11.40
CA GLY A 548 -12.46 -2.49 12.60
C GLY A 548 -12.29 -4.01 12.67
N ASP A 549 -12.46 -4.72 11.54
CA ASP A 549 -12.21 -6.17 11.47
C ASP A 549 -10.74 -6.48 11.81
N GLY A 550 -9.78 -5.73 11.24
CA GLY A 550 -8.35 -5.93 11.49
C GLY A 550 -7.96 -5.78 12.96
N ALA A 551 -8.42 -4.70 13.61
CA ALA A 551 -8.17 -4.46 15.03
C ALA A 551 -8.81 -5.55 15.91
N THR A 552 -10.06 -5.94 15.61
CA THR A 552 -10.77 -7.00 16.36
C THR A 552 -10.08 -8.35 16.22
N ALA A 553 -9.57 -8.67 15.03
CA ALA A 553 -8.93 -9.97 14.78
C ALA A 553 -7.70 -10.19 15.65
N VAL A 554 -6.91 -9.15 15.92
CA VAL A 554 -5.70 -9.28 16.77
C VAL A 554 -6.07 -9.69 18.18
N ARG A 555 -7.09 -9.07 18.77
CA ARG A 555 -7.58 -9.46 20.09
C ARG A 555 -8.03 -10.95 20.13
N LEU A 556 -8.71 -11.40 19.07
CA LEU A 556 -9.15 -12.78 18.96
C LEU A 556 -7.98 -13.75 18.73
N VAL A 557 -6.95 -13.34 17.99
CA VAL A 557 -5.70 -14.10 17.83
C VAL A 557 -5.00 -14.29 19.16
N GLN A 558 -4.88 -13.24 19.97
CA GLN A 558 -4.29 -13.34 21.31
C GLN A 558 -5.06 -14.32 22.20
N GLU A 559 -6.39 -14.24 22.19
CA GLU A 559 -7.24 -15.19 22.92
C GLU A 559 -7.02 -16.64 22.44
N TYR A 560 -6.90 -16.83 21.12
CA TYR A 560 -6.62 -18.13 20.53
C TYR A 560 -5.25 -18.67 20.94
N LEU A 561 -4.18 -17.87 20.83
CA LEU A 561 -2.81 -18.26 21.18
C LEU A 561 -2.67 -18.59 22.68
N ALA A 562 -3.29 -17.81 23.56
CA ALA A 562 -3.28 -18.07 24.99
C ALA A 562 -3.96 -19.41 25.34
N ASN A 563 -5.08 -19.72 24.69
CA ASN A 563 -5.78 -20.99 24.89
C ASN A 563 -5.02 -22.19 24.29
N ALA A 564 -4.30 -22.01 23.17
CA ALA A 564 -3.49 -23.05 22.56
C ALA A 564 -2.26 -23.39 23.44
N SER A 565 -1.62 -22.40 24.04
CA SER A 565 -0.49 -22.58 24.97
C SER A 565 -0.91 -23.24 26.30
N ALA A 566 -2.15 -23.05 26.75
CA ALA A 566 -2.65 -23.67 27.95
C ALA A 566 -3.06 -25.16 27.74
N ALA A 567 -3.22 -25.60 26.49
CA ALA A 567 -3.62 -26.97 26.12
C ALA A 567 -2.42 -27.83 25.69
N ALA A 568 -1.23 -27.27 25.47
CA ALA A 568 0.04 -27.95 25.19
C ALA A 568 0.81 -28.22 26.48
#